data_ae05479afe589edc512c23eda726db40
#
_entry.id   ae05479afe589edc512c23eda726db40
#
_cell.length_a   1.000
_cell.length_b   1.000
_cell.length_c   1.000
_cell.angle_alpha   90.00
_cell.angle_beta   90.00
_cell.angle_gamma   90.00
#
_symmetry.space_group_name_H-M   'P 1'
#
loop_
_entity.id
_entity.type
_entity.pdbx_description
1 polymer ?
#
loop_
_entity_poly.entity_id
_entity_poly.type
_entity_poly.pdbx_seq_one_letter_code
_entity_poly.pdbx_strand_id
1 'polypeptide(L)' 'MAQQMGCGLKKNDLFELAIDSLGNEGEGIGRYRGFTFFVKDAIPGDVILARALKLKKNYGYARVEEVLSASP' A
#
# COMPACT_ATOMS: atom_id res chain seq x y z
N MET A 1 23.05 8.16 -6.41
CA MET A 1 22.49 7.85 -6.41
C MET A 1 21.56 7.47 -6.96
N ALA A 2 21.50 6.76 -7.06
CA ALA A 2 20.60 6.32 -7.85
C ALA A 2 19.36 6.79 -7.53
N GLN A 3 18.68 7.19 -8.27
CA GLN A 3 17.61 7.63 -8.04
C GLN A 3 16.69 6.67 -7.90
N GLN A 4 15.95 6.64 -7.01
CA GLN A 4 14.95 5.72 -6.75
C GLN A 4 13.82 5.98 -7.62
N MET A 5 13.23 4.96 -8.12
CA MET A 5 12.04 5.08 -8.85
C MET A 5 10.95 4.77 -7.88
N GLY A 6 10.01 5.61 -7.74
CA GLY A 6 8.88 5.38 -6.88
C GLY A 6 9.25 5.45 -5.41
N CYS A 7 8.77 4.53 -4.62
CA CYS A 7 8.87 4.61 -3.17
C CYS A 7 10.11 3.99 -2.57
N GLY A 8 10.94 3.40 -3.40
CA GLY A 8 12.14 2.73 -2.89
C GLY A 8 11.90 1.34 -2.33
N LEU A 9 10.70 0.81 -2.44
CA LEU A 9 10.40 -0.53 -1.98
C LEU A 9 10.73 -1.55 -3.05
N LYS A 10 10.86 -2.80 -2.60
CA LYS A 10 11.05 -3.92 -3.52
C LYS A 10 9.95 -4.92 -3.27
N LYS A 11 9.78 -5.84 -4.19
CA LYS A 11 8.82 -6.90 -4.04
C LYS A 11 9.05 -7.63 -2.73
N ASN A 12 7.99 -7.92 -2.05
CA ASN A 12 7.98 -8.60 -0.76
C ASN A 12 8.48 -7.77 0.42
N ASP A 13 8.78 -6.50 0.21
CA ASP A 13 9.13 -5.64 1.33
C ASP A 13 7.89 -5.35 2.15
N LEU A 14 8.08 -5.23 3.45
CA LEU A 14 7.00 -4.86 4.36
C LEU A 14 7.07 -3.36 4.64
N PHE A 15 5.93 -2.74 4.73
CA PHE A 15 5.89 -1.31 5.02
C PHE A 15 4.55 -0.95 5.64
N GLU A 16 4.53 0.14 6.37
CA GLU A 16 3.33 0.61 7.02
C GLU A 16 2.56 1.47 6.03
N LEU A 17 1.28 1.25 5.93
CA LEU A 17 0.47 1.95 4.94
C LEU A 17 -0.87 2.34 5.56
N ALA A 18 -1.23 3.60 5.42
CA ALA A 18 -2.54 4.07 5.84
C ALA A 18 -3.46 4.04 4.63
N ILE A 19 -4.64 3.47 4.80
CA ILE A 19 -5.60 3.34 3.72
C ILE A 19 -6.53 4.54 3.77
N ASP A 20 -6.62 5.28 2.69
CA ASP A 20 -7.39 6.51 2.71
C ASP A 20 -8.61 6.52 1.79
N SER A 21 -8.74 5.55 0.91
CA SER A 21 -9.92 5.52 0.05
C SER A 21 -10.14 4.11 -0.51
N LEU A 22 -11.21 3.94 -1.27
CA LEU A 22 -11.51 2.67 -1.92
C LEU A 22 -11.45 2.84 -3.41
N GLY A 23 -11.00 1.81 -4.09
CA GLY A 23 -11.00 1.79 -5.54
C GLY A 23 -12.30 1.26 -6.09
N ASN A 24 -12.38 1.17 -7.41
CA ASN A 24 -13.60 0.75 -8.09
C ASN A 24 -14.00 -0.68 -7.77
N GLU A 25 -13.07 -1.50 -7.41
CA GLU A 25 -13.38 -2.89 -7.12
C GLU A 25 -13.37 -3.17 -5.63
N GLY A 26 -13.43 -2.14 -4.82
CA GLY A 26 -13.48 -2.33 -3.39
C GLY A 26 -12.14 -2.50 -2.72
N GLU A 27 -11.05 -2.39 -3.48
CA GLU A 27 -9.73 -2.50 -2.87
C GLU A 27 -9.38 -1.21 -2.14
N GLY A 28 -8.65 -1.32 -1.07
CA GLY A 28 -8.19 -0.14 -0.35
C GLY A 28 -7.10 0.56 -1.11
N ILE A 29 -7.05 1.86 -1.01
CA ILE A 29 -6.02 2.66 -1.66
C ILE A 29 -5.29 3.45 -0.61
N GLY A 30 -3.98 3.33 -0.58
CA GLY A 30 -3.14 4.12 0.30
C GLY A 30 -1.95 4.64 -0.46
N ARG A 31 -1.29 5.63 0.11
CA ARG A 31 -0.11 6.18 -0.52
C ARG A 31 1.07 6.10 0.40
N TYR A 32 2.19 5.70 -0.15
CA TYR A 32 3.42 5.59 0.60
C TYR A 32 4.46 6.40 -0.17
N ARG A 33 4.87 7.50 0.40
CA ARG A 33 5.84 8.41 -0.23
C ARG A 33 5.40 8.83 -1.62
N GLY A 34 4.11 9.11 -1.77
CA GLY A 34 3.57 9.55 -3.04
C GLY A 34 3.26 8.44 -4.03
N PHE A 35 3.56 7.20 -3.66
CA PHE A 35 3.34 6.05 -4.52
C PHE A 35 2.01 5.41 -4.11
N THR A 36 1.14 5.18 -5.06
CA THR A 36 -0.19 4.66 -4.77
C THR A 36 -0.16 3.13 -4.69
N PHE A 37 -0.73 2.59 -3.62
CA PHE A 37 -0.85 1.15 -3.48
C PHE A 37 -2.30 0.73 -3.43
N PHE A 38 -2.62 -0.35 -4.13
CA PHE A 38 -3.93 -0.97 -4.11
C PHE A 38 -3.83 -2.23 -3.26
N VAL A 39 -4.67 -2.33 -2.25
CA VAL A 39 -4.57 -3.40 -1.26
C VAL A 39 -5.92 -4.07 -1.12
N LYS A 40 -6.01 -5.38 -1.44
CA LYS A 40 -7.22 -6.10 -1.26
C LYS A 40 -7.54 -6.24 0.20
N ASP A 41 -8.80 -6.21 0.55
CA ASP A 41 -9.26 -6.45 1.90
C ASP A 41 -8.88 -5.37 2.92
N ALA A 42 -8.48 -4.22 2.47
CA ALA A 42 -8.20 -3.09 3.37
C ALA A 42 -9.31 -2.08 3.21
N ILE A 43 -9.63 -1.37 4.27
CA ILE A 43 -10.69 -0.36 4.23
C ILE A 43 -10.15 0.99 4.67
N PRO A 44 -10.78 2.08 4.23
CA PRO A 44 -10.30 3.41 4.58
C PRO A 44 -10.30 3.60 6.09
N GLY A 45 -9.26 4.19 6.60
CA GLY A 45 -9.08 4.40 8.02
C GLY A 45 -8.18 3.38 8.68
N ASP A 46 -7.94 2.25 8.00
CA ASP A 46 -7.01 1.26 8.55
C ASP A 46 -5.58 1.70 8.35
N VAL A 47 -4.74 1.34 9.31
CA VAL A 47 -3.29 1.41 9.14
C VAL A 47 -2.80 -0.03 9.18
N ILE A 48 -2.12 -0.45 8.16
CA ILE A 48 -1.75 -1.85 8.01
C ILE A 48 -0.26 -2.00 7.81
N LEU A 49 0.21 -3.20 8.12
CA LEU A 49 1.53 -3.61 7.68
C LEU A 49 1.30 -4.31 6.36
N ALA A 50 1.80 -3.75 5.29
CA ALA A 50 1.55 -4.24 3.95
C ALA A 50 2.79 -4.90 3.40
N ARG A 51 2.57 -5.89 2.53
CA ARG A 51 3.66 -6.53 1.84
C ARG A 51 3.54 -6.19 0.35
N ALA A 52 4.57 -5.64 -0.22
CA ALA A 52 4.56 -5.25 -1.63
C ALA A 52 4.53 -6.49 -2.49
N LEU A 53 3.53 -6.61 -3.36
CA LEU A 53 3.39 -7.76 -4.24
C LEU A 53 3.92 -7.45 -5.63
N LYS A 54 3.62 -6.25 -6.12
CA LYS A 54 4.01 -5.89 -7.46
C LYS A 54 4.22 -4.39 -7.48
N LEU A 55 5.29 -3.96 -8.08
CA LEU A 55 5.60 -2.54 -8.16
C LEU A 55 5.64 -2.13 -9.61
N LYS A 56 4.86 -1.13 -9.94
CA LYS A 56 4.81 -0.56 -11.28
C LYS A 56 5.48 0.79 -11.25
N LYS A 57 5.36 1.53 -12.32
CA LYS A 57 6.05 2.80 -12.44
C LYS A 57 5.52 3.83 -11.46
N ASN A 58 4.20 3.96 -11.35
CA ASN A 58 3.59 4.96 -10.50
C ASN A 58 2.73 4.40 -9.41
N TYR A 59 2.53 3.10 -9.36
CA TYR A 59 1.66 2.49 -8.38
C TYR A 59 2.10 1.05 -8.15
N GLY A 60 1.50 0.41 -7.16
CA GLY A 60 1.83 -0.97 -6.88
C GLY A 60 0.66 -1.68 -6.24
N TYR A 61 0.82 -2.97 -6.04
CA TYR A 61 -0.16 -3.80 -5.37
C TYR A 61 0.48 -4.34 -4.11
N ALA A 62 -0.29 -4.42 -3.05
CA ALA A 62 0.20 -4.94 -1.78
C ALA A 62 -0.89 -5.76 -1.13
N ARG A 63 -0.52 -6.51 -0.10
CA ARG A 63 -1.51 -7.28 0.64
C ARG A 63 -1.36 -6.93 2.11
N VAL A 64 -2.41 -7.17 2.88
CA VAL A 64 -2.38 -6.94 4.31
C VAL A 64 -1.64 -8.09 4.97
N GLU A 65 -0.57 -7.78 5.68
CA GLU A 65 0.09 -8.77 6.51
C GLU A 65 -0.45 -8.70 7.93
N GLU A 66 -0.74 -7.50 8.37
CA GLU A 66 -1.24 -7.30 9.72
C GLU A 66 -1.98 -5.98 9.78
N VAL A 67 -3.07 -5.92 10.50
CA VAL A 67 -3.77 -4.66 10.72
C VAL A 67 -3.20 -4.04 11.99
N LEU A 68 -2.54 -2.91 11.84
CA LEU A 68 -1.89 -2.26 12.97
C LEU A 68 -2.88 -1.39 13.74
N SER A 69 -3.80 -0.75 13.01
CA SER A 69 -4.83 0.05 13.64
C SER A 69 -6.06 -0.03 12.77
N ALA A 70 -7.11 -0.61 13.28
CA ALA A 70 -8.31 -0.82 12.50
C ALA A 70 -9.16 0.45 12.47
N SER A 71 -9.90 0.58 11.41
CA SER A 71 -10.84 1.67 11.28
C SER A 71 -11.91 1.54 12.35
N PRO A 72 -12.39 2.64 12.91
CA PRO A 72 -13.43 2.60 13.95
C PRO A 72 -14.74 2.05 13.44
#